data_d3a3864d6902fc3ccba9151c2435eef8
#
_entry.id   d3a3864d6902fc3ccba9151c2435eef8
#
_cell.length_a   1.000
_cell.length_b   1.000
_cell.length_c   1.000
_cell.angle_alpha   90.00
_cell.angle_beta   90.00
_cell.angle_gamma   90.00
#
_symmetry.space_group_name_H-M   'P 1'
#
loop_
_entity.id
_entity.type
_entity.pdbx_description
1 polymer ?
#
loop_
_entity_poly.entity_id
_entity_poly.type
_entity_poly.pdbx_seq_one_letter_code
_entity_poly.pdbx_strand_id
1 'polypeptide(L)'
;LSNYTDNVDRTGPVDPLVVDILREQKQGEEEHRRRIKRFDRAYDVYRATGVDVGFRKRNFSPWQSRLRVPYAMQVIDTALVNMVSGKPHCEVHPRSPDHVENAKAFQMVVDYYTERDHLVEKIPMIMQQGLIYGVTVGKTHWLYQEGEKIVVNYDPLTGQRTQQSVNATLRDGPSFEPWNVYDAWWDPEGRDIDSVSYVCLRSWLSKADLYQHACDVPHEHERAECTGIYHNVEELIKTGTTRRMDTTAQERFLMQQQRLLRKDKYELLEFWRDDRVTVIGNRRILMRDEPNPHWHGKKPIVLSQTRPDVMEMQGIPETELVDHLQQALWTVQNLRMDNLLLTVQRGITYREGGIIDVDALELRPRFKWPVTDHDDIRPFEVQP
;
A
#
# COMPACT_ATOMS: atom_id res chain seq x y z
N LEU A 1 -9.61 7.80 -19.59
CA LEU A 1 -10.92 8.22 -19.10
C LEU A 1 -11.02 7.76 -17.67
N SER A 2 -10.99 8.70 -16.71
CA SER A 2 -11.05 8.41 -15.27
C SER A 2 -12.40 7.80 -14.95
N ASN A 3 -12.41 6.58 -14.45
CA ASN A 3 -13.61 5.92 -13.92
C ASN A 3 -13.95 6.44 -12.51
N TYR A 4 -13.88 7.77 -12.31
CA TYR A 4 -14.37 8.38 -11.09
C TYR A 4 -15.86 8.59 -11.21
N THR A 5 -16.66 7.88 -10.43
CA THR A 5 -18.03 8.30 -10.15
C THR A 5 -17.97 9.34 -9.03
N ASP A 6 -17.66 10.57 -9.42
CA ASP A 6 -17.63 11.69 -8.49
C ASP A 6 -19.02 12.23 -8.27
N ASN A 7 -19.46 12.27 -7.02
CA ASN A 7 -20.61 13.11 -6.62
C ASN A 7 -20.14 14.55 -6.30
N VAL A 8 -19.01 14.97 -6.91
CA VAL A 8 -18.44 16.28 -6.67
C VAL A 8 -19.06 17.27 -7.63
N ASP A 9 -19.66 18.32 -7.09
CA ASP A 9 -20.14 19.45 -7.88
C ASP A 9 -18.94 20.24 -8.44
N ARG A 10 -18.80 20.28 -9.77
CA ARG A 10 -17.70 20.93 -10.48
C ARG A 10 -18.05 22.30 -11.08
N THR A 11 -19.18 22.90 -10.70
CA THR A 11 -19.76 24.07 -11.38
C THR A 11 -19.32 25.44 -10.88
N GLY A 12 -18.58 25.58 -9.77
CA GLY A 12 -18.16 26.88 -9.23
C GLY A 12 -16.78 27.38 -9.74
N PRO A 13 -16.37 28.60 -9.42
CA PRO A 13 -15.05 29.13 -9.74
C PRO A 13 -13.93 28.37 -9.03
N VAL A 14 -12.80 28.21 -9.68
CA VAL A 14 -11.60 27.57 -9.14
C VAL A 14 -10.54 28.60 -8.94
N ASP A 15 -9.83 28.55 -7.82
CA ASP A 15 -8.70 29.44 -7.53
C ASP A 15 -7.62 29.32 -8.64
N PRO A 16 -7.11 30.40 -9.20
CA PRO A 16 -6.05 30.36 -10.20
C PRO A 16 -4.82 29.56 -9.76
N LEU A 17 -4.42 29.66 -8.48
CA LEU A 17 -3.31 28.91 -7.92
C LEU A 17 -3.54 27.40 -8.00
N VAL A 18 -4.77 26.96 -7.71
CA VAL A 18 -5.14 25.54 -7.83
C VAL A 18 -5.02 25.04 -9.25
N VAL A 19 -5.44 25.86 -10.23
CA VAL A 19 -5.34 25.53 -11.66
C VAL A 19 -3.89 25.36 -12.08
N ASP A 20 -3.01 26.26 -11.64
CA ASP A 20 -1.58 26.22 -11.98
C ASP A 20 -0.90 25.00 -11.36
N ILE A 21 -1.16 24.70 -10.09
CA ILE A 21 -0.62 23.49 -9.42
C ILE A 21 -1.13 22.22 -10.10
N LEU A 22 -2.43 22.15 -10.43
CA LEU A 22 -2.98 20.98 -11.11
C LEU A 22 -2.40 20.79 -12.52
N ARG A 23 -2.02 21.87 -13.19
CA ARG A 23 -1.32 21.81 -14.47
C ARG A 23 0.11 21.28 -14.30
N GLU A 24 0.84 21.79 -13.31
CA GLU A 24 2.21 21.38 -13.03
C GLU A 24 2.30 19.91 -12.66
N GLN A 25 1.46 19.43 -11.75
CA GLN A 25 1.46 18.05 -11.30
C GLN A 25 0.96 17.03 -12.36
N LYS A 26 0.33 17.48 -13.44
CA LYS A 26 -0.32 16.61 -14.42
C LYS A 26 0.63 15.58 -15.03
N GLN A 27 1.84 16.01 -15.37
CA GLN A 27 2.85 15.12 -15.95
C GLN A 27 3.27 14.04 -14.97
N GLY A 28 3.51 14.40 -13.70
CA GLY A 28 3.83 13.45 -12.64
C GLY A 28 2.69 12.46 -12.36
N GLU A 29 1.44 12.93 -12.39
CA GLU A 29 0.27 12.06 -12.22
C GLU A 29 0.10 11.08 -13.40
N GLU A 30 0.36 11.51 -14.63
CA GLU A 30 0.32 10.62 -15.81
C GLU A 30 1.39 9.54 -15.72
N GLU A 31 2.60 9.90 -15.32
CA GLU A 31 3.67 8.92 -15.09
C GLU A 31 3.35 7.99 -13.92
N HIS A 32 2.78 8.52 -12.85
CA HIS A 32 2.31 7.71 -11.74
C HIS A 32 1.28 6.66 -12.16
N ARG A 33 0.35 6.99 -13.05
CA ARG A 33 -0.62 6.02 -13.61
C ARG A 33 0.05 4.87 -14.36
N ARG A 34 1.21 5.11 -14.97
CA ARG A 34 2.02 4.04 -15.58
C ARG A 34 2.66 3.17 -14.51
N ARG A 35 3.19 3.80 -13.43
CA ARG A 35 3.77 3.10 -12.27
C ARG A 35 2.75 2.23 -11.53
N ILE A 36 1.50 2.68 -11.40
CA ILE A 36 0.42 1.89 -10.80
C ILE A 36 0.28 0.52 -11.47
N LYS A 37 0.42 0.43 -12.78
CA LYS A 37 0.36 -0.87 -13.48
C LYS A 37 1.54 -1.79 -13.11
N ARG A 38 2.72 -1.22 -12.88
CA ARG A 38 3.89 -1.98 -12.38
C ARG A 38 3.66 -2.42 -10.94
N PHE A 39 3.11 -1.55 -10.09
CA PHE A 39 2.76 -1.88 -8.71
C PHE A 39 1.71 -3.00 -8.62
N ASP A 40 0.66 -2.92 -9.43
CA ASP A 40 -0.37 -3.96 -9.51
C ASP A 40 0.24 -5.31 -9.90
N ARG A 41 1.11 -5.33 -10.92
CA ARG A 41 1.82 -6.54 -11.34
C ARG A 41 2.74 -7.06 -10.23
N ALA A 42 3.50 -6.18 -9.58
CA ALA A 42 4.38 -6.55 -8.49
C ALA A 42 3.62 -7.22 -7.34
N TYR A 43 2.47 -6.65 -6.95
CA TYR A 43 1.62 -7.23 -5.92
C TYR A 43 0.98 -8.55 -6.33
N ASP A 44 0.56 -8.66 -7.59
CA ASP A 44 0.02 -9.91 -8.16
C ASP A 44 1.08 -11.02 -8.15
N VAL A 45 2.34 -10.70 -8.47
CA VAL A 45 3.47 -11.64 -8.39
C VAL A 45 3.72 -12.05 -6.95
N TYR A 46 3.76 -11.09 -6.02
CA TYR A 46 3.97 -11.34 -4.60
C TYR A 46 2.91 -12.28 -4.02
N ARG A 47 1.63 -12.04 -4.31
CA ARG A 47 0.51 -12.83 -3.79
C ARG A 47 0.15 -14.05 -4.63
N ALA A 48 0.74 -14.22 -5.80
CA ALA A 48 0.35 -15.23 -6.80
C ALA A 48 -1.16 -15.18 -7.15
N THR A 49 -1.78 -13.99 -7.09
CA THR A 49 -3.24 -13.80 -7.25
C THR A 49 -3.65 -13.29 -8.63
N GLY A 50 -2.74 -12.69 -9.36
CA GLY A 50 -3.03 -12.05 -10.64
C GLY A 50 -3.54 -13.02 -11.70
N VAL A 51 -4.41 -12.50 -12.55
CA VAL A 51 -4.94 -13.21 -13.69
C VAL A 51 -3.79 -13.45 -14.69
N ASP A 52 -3.49 -14.72 -14.94
CA ASP A 52 -2.79 -15.20 -16.14
C ASP A 52 -1.44 -14.55 -16.49
N VAL A 53 -0.58 -14.35 -15.50
CA VAL A 53 0.81 -14.06 -15.80
C VAL A 53 1.42 -15.28 -16.50
N GLY A 54 1.65 -15.15 -17.79
CA GLY A 54 2.26 -16.22 -18.63
C GLY A 54 1.30 -17.25 -19.25
N PHE A 55 0.12 -17.46 -18.66
CA PHE A 55 -0.83 -18.47 -19.14
C PHE A 55 -1.93 -17.94 -20.09
N ARG A 56 -1.96 -16.64 -20.39
CA ARG A 56 -3.03 -16.00 -21.19
C ARG A 56 -3.25 -16.53 -22.60
N LYS A 57 -2.33 -17.32 -23.15
CA LYS A 57 -2.40 -17.77 -24.56
C LYS A 57 -2.60 -19.28 -24.74
N ARG A 58 -2.71 -20.05 -23.66
CA ARG A 58 -2.94 -21.49 -23.78
C ARG A 58 -4.40 -21.80 -23.45
N ASN A 59 -5.11 -22.39 -24.40
CA ASN A 59 -6.38 -23.05 -24.13
C ASN A 59 -6.10 -24.26 -23.25
N PHE A 60 -6.26 -24.12 -21.96
CA PHE A 60 -6.11 -25.22 -21.01
C PHE A 60 -7.34 -26.11 -21.03
N SER A 61 -7.10 -27.39 -21.17
CA SER A 61 -8.15 -28.37 -20.94
C SER A 61 -8.55 -28.42 -19.47
N PRO A 62 -9.82 -28.77 -19.15
CA PRO A 62 -10.31 -28.79 -17.76
C PRO A 62 -9.49 -29.66 -16.79
N TRP A 63 -8.84 -30.71 -17.30
CA TRP A 63 -8.04 -31.64 -16.51
C TRP A 63 -6.63 -31.16 -16.18
N GLN A 64 -6.14 -30.12 -16.86
CA GLN A 64 -4.79 -29.60 -16.65
C GLN A 64 -4.68 -28.87 -15.33
N SER A 65 -3.57 -29.09 -14.64
CA SER A 65 -3.25 -28.48 -13.36
C SER A 65 -3.01 -26.97 -13.49
N ARG A 66 -3.47 -26.20 -12.50
CA ARG A 66 -3.32 -24.74 -12.44
C ARG A 66 -2.82 -24.29 -11.07
N LEU A 67 -1.84 -25.02 -10.55
CA LEU A 67 -1.26 -24.72 -9.25
C LEU A 67 -0.43 -23.43 -9.33
N ARG A 68 -0.60 -22.55 -8.35
CA ARG A 68 0.16 -21.32 -8.20
C ARG A 68 0.67 -21.23 -6.78
N VAL A 69 1.95 -21.39 -6.59
CA VAL A 69 2.61 -21.28 -5.29
C VAL A 69 3.28 -19.92 -5.20
N PRO A 70 3.06 -19.12 -4.13
CA PRO A 70 3.63 -17.78 -4.01
C PRO A 70 5.12 -17.83 -3.57
N TYR A 71 6.00 -18.27 -4.46
CA TYR A 71 7.44 -18.33 -4.17
C TYR A 71 8.06 -16.96 -3.93
N ALA A 72 7.61 -15.94 -4.68
CA ALA A 72 8.06 -14.56 -4.47
C ALA A 72 7.78 -14.08 -3.05
N MET A 73 6.63 -14.42 -2.48
CA MET A 73 6.28 -14.09 -1.10
C MET A 73 7.29 -14.69 -0.11
N GLN A 74 7.65 -15.96 -0.28
CA GLN A 74 8.60 -16.63 0.61
C GLN A 74 9.99 -15.99 0.55
N VAL A 75 10.45 -15.62 -0.66
CA VAL A 75 11.75 -14.95 -0.85
C VAL A 75 11.75 -13.58 -0.21
N ILE A 76 10.71 -12.78 -0.45
CA ILE A 76 10.59 -11.41 0.07
C ILE A 76 10.46 -11.42 1.59
N ASP A 77 9.63 -12.30 2.16
CA ASP A 77 9.45 -12.38 3.60
C ASP A 77 10.75 -12.84 4.30
N THR A 78 11.51 -13.74 3.68
CA THR A 78 12.84 -14.15 4.19
C THR A 78 13.84 -13.00 4.13
N ALA A 79 13.85 -12.24 3.04
CA ALA A 79 14.71 -11.06 2.91
C ALA A 79 14.33 -9.99 3.95
N LEU A 80 13.03 -9.75 4.15
CA LEU A 80 12.52 -8.82 5.14
C LEU A 80 12.96 -9.19 6.56
N VAL A 81 12.80 -10.45 6.96
CA VAL A 81 13.24 -10.93 8.27
C VAL A 81 14.73 -10.71 8.47
N ASN A 82 15.56 -11.00 7.47
CA ASN A 82 16.99 -10.78 7.55
C ASN A 82 17.36 -9.29 7.69
N MET A 83 16.67 -8.40 6.99
CA MET A 83 16.89 -6.95 7.06
C MET A 83 16.49 -6.36 8.42
N VAL A 84 15.38 -6.85 8.99
CA VAL A 84 14.84 -6.32 10.27
C VAL A 84 15.51 -6.94 11.50
N SER A 85 16.12 -8.12 11.37
CA SER A 85 16.73 -8.83 12.49
C SER A 85 17.79 -8.00 13.25
N GLY A 86 18.45 -7.06 12.57
CA GLY A 86 19.46 -6.18 13.14
C GLY A 86 18.92 -5.04 14.02
N LYS A 87 17.61 -4.92 14.21
CA LYS A 87 16.95 -3.81 14.95
C LYS A 87 17.58 -2.46 14.60
N PRO A 88 17.20 -1.88 13.46
CA PRO A 88 17.77 -0.60 13.04
C PRO A 88 17.59 0.45 14.12
N HIS A 89 18.66 1.11 14.50
CA HIS A 89 18.70 2.17 15.49
C HIS A 89 19.52 3.35 14.96
N CYS A 90 19.29 4.52 15.50
CA CYS A 90 19.97 5.73 15.13
C CYS A 90 20.99 6.09 16.21
N GLU A 91 22.26 6.23 15.86
CA GLU A 91 23.32 6.66 16.77
C GLU A 91 23.71 8.11 16.50
N VAL A 92 23.79 8.91 17.57
CA VAL A 92 24.18 10.31 17.52
C VAL A 92 25.63 10.45 17.89
N HIS A 93 26.46 10.85 16.92
CA HIS A 93 27.88 11.09 17.14
C HIS A 93 28.19 12.59 17.21
N PRO A 94 29.00 13.03 18.22
CA PRO A 94 29.45 14.42 18.32
C PRO A 94 30.43 14.76 17.20
N ARG A 95 30.34 15.94 16.61
CA ARG A 95 31.29 16.42 15.61
C ARG A 95 32.54 17.04 16.22
N SER A 96 32.46 17.46 17.48
CA SER A 96 33.55 18.08 18.22
C SER A 96 33.58 17.51 19.64
N PRO A 97 34.74 17.44 20.29
CA PRO A 97 34.88 16.98 21.68
C PRO A 97 34.01 17.75 22.68
N ASP A 98 33.78 19.03 22.41
CA ASP A 98 32.93 19.91 23.27
C ASP A 98 31.43 19.56 23.24
N HIS A 99 30.99 18.78 22.28
CA HIS A 99 29.60 18.43 22.08
C HIS A 99 29.25 17.00 22.53
N VAL A 100 30.11 16.31 23.25
CA VAL A 100 29.89 14.92 23.69
C VAL A 100 28.67 14.80 24.62
N GLU A 101 28.52 15.71 25.57
CA GLU A 101 27.39 15.71 26.50
C GLU A 101 26.08 16.04 25.79
N ASN A 102 26.10 17.02 24.87
CA ASN A 102 24.96 17.36 24.06
C ASN A 102 24.53 16.21 23.15
N ALA A 103 25.48 15.46 22.56
CA ALA A 103 25.18 14.31 21.75
C ALA A 103 24.50 13.20 22.56
N LYS A 104 24.95 12.95 23.81
CA LYS A 104 24.27 12.00 24.70
C LYS A 104 22.86 12.41 25.04
N ALA A 105 22.64 13.69 25.37
CA ALA A 105 21.31 14.21 25.64
C ALA A 105 20.40 14.09 24.40
N PHE A 106 20.93 14.40 23.23
CA PHE A 106 20.20 14.27 21.98
C PHE A 106 19.88 12.80 21.62
N GLN A 107 20.81 11.86 21.92
CA GLN A 107 20.54 10.44 21.79
C GLN A 107 19.33 10.00 22.61
N MET A 108 19.23 10.43 23.88
CA MET A 108 18.09 10.10 24.73
C MET A 108 16.77 10.64 24.16
N VAL A 109 16.77 11.81 23.55
CA VAL A 109 15.61 12.39 22.88
C VAL A 109 15.20 11.59 21.66
N VAL A 110 16.18 11.20 20.81
CA VAL A 110 15.92 10.37 19.62
C VAL A 110 15.36 9.01 20.03
N ASP A 111 15.95 8.35 21.02
CA ASP A 111 15.48 7.05 21.51
C ASP A 111 14.06 7.14 22.06
N TYR A 112 13.78 8.19 22.87
CA TYR A 112 12.44 8.42 23.41
C TYR A 112 11.37 8.58 22.33
N TYR A 113 11.64 9.42 21.31
CA TYR A 113 10.66 9.62 20.24
C TYR A 113 10.54 8.42 19.30
N THR A 114 11.65 7.70 19.07
CA THR A 114 11.66 6.45 18.29
C THR A 114 10.78 5.39 18.94
N GLU A 115 10.89 5.22 20.26
CA GLU A 115 10.05 4.30 21.02
C GLU A 115 8.60 4.76 21.07
N ARG A 116 8.37 6.04 21.38
CA ARG A 116 7.04 6.62 21.49
C ARG A 116 6.25 6.60 20.17
N ASP A 117 6.94 6.74 19.03
CA ASP A 117 6.35 6.68 17.70
C ASP A 117 6.23 5.25 17.15
N HIS A 118 6.65 4.24 17.92
CA HIS A 118 6.66 2.84 17.48
C HIS A 118 7.39 2.65 16.14
N LEU A 119 8.48 3.39 15.92
CA LEU A 119 9.20 3.40 14.64
C LEU A 119 9.70 2.00 14.27
N VAL A 120 10.11 1.20 15.25
CA VAL A 120 10.56 -0.19 15.05
C VAL A 120 9.48 -1.06 14.41
N GLU A 121 8.20 -0.80 14.70
CA GLU A 121 7.07 -1.53 14.11
C GLU A 121 6.73 -1.03 12.70
N LYS A 122 7.01 0.24 12.40
CA LYS A 122 6.76 0.87 11.10
C LYS A 122 7.82 0.50 10.06
N ILE A 123 9.08 0.31 10.48
CA ILE A 123 10.20 -0.01 9.59
C ILE A 123 9.96 -1.27 8.75
N PRO A 124 9.50 -2.40 9.30
CA PRO A 124 9.20 -3.59 8.50
C PRO A 124 8.19 -3.33 7.38
N MET A 125 7.16 -2.50 7.64
CA MET A 125 6.13 -2.16 6.64
C MET A 125 6.73 -1.39 5.47
N ILE A 126 7.65 -0.46 5.75
CA ILE A 126 8.33 0.32 4.73
C ILE A 126 9.29 -0.54 3.93
N MET A 127 10.09 -1.37 4.60
CA MET A 127 11.01 -2.29 3.94
C MET A 127 10.26 -3.28 3.03
N GLN A 128 9.15 -3.82 3.49
CA GLN A 128 8.30 -4.69 2.69
C GLN A 128 7.75 -3.96 1.45
N GLN A 129 7.32 -2.70 1.62
CA GLN A 129 6.87 -1.86 0.51
C GLN A 129 7.98 -1.69 -0.54
N GLY A 130 9.22 -1.42 -0.09
CA GLY A 130 10.39 -1.29 -0.97
C GLY A 130 10.70 -2.59 -1.73
N LEU A 131 10.68 -3.72 -1.05
CA LEU A 131 10.94 -5.03 -1.68
C LEU A 131 9.88 -5.37 -2.73
N ILE A 132 8.61 -5.07 -2.47
CA ILE A 132 7.51 -5.39 -3.38
C ILE A 132 7.45 -4.41 -4.56
N TYR A 133 7.57 -3.08 -4.32
CA TYR A 133 7.31 -2.04 -5.32
C TYR A 133 8.58 -1.36 -5.85
N GLY A 134 9.74 -1.60 -5.24
CA GLY A 134 11.02 -0.97 -5.58
C GLY A 134 11.21 0.43 -5.00
N VAL A 135 10.18 1.03 -4.45
CA VAL A 135 10.21 2.35 -3.83
C VAL A 135 9.41 2.36 -2.53
N THR A 136 9.88 3.15 -1.57
CA THR A 136 9.17 3.40 -0.31
C THR A 136 8.89 4.88 -0.17
N VAL A 137 7.76 5.19 0.41
CA VAL A 137 7.37 6.57 0.71
C VAL A 137 7.04 6.66 2.18
N GLY A 138 7.59 7.67 2.84
CA GLY A 138 7.27 8.00 4.22
C GLY A 138 7.14 9.51 4.39
N LYS A 139 6.30 9.94 5.31
CA LYS A 139 6.11 11.34 5.67
C LYS A 139 6.49 11.54 7.13
N THR A 140 7.30 12.56 7.38
CA THR A 140 7.57 13.03 8.74
C THR A 140 6.70 14.24 9.02
N HIS A 141 6.07 14.27 10.18
CA HIS A 141 5.25 15.40 10.59
C HIS A 141 5.29 15.55 12.09
N TRP A 142 4.91 16.72 12.57
CA TRP A 142 4.72 16.95 14.00
C TRP A 142 3.29 16.58 14.37
N LEU A 143 3.14 15.64 15.30
CA LEU A 143 1.83 15.22 15.78
C LEU A 143 1.55 15.87 17.14
N TYR A 144 0.59 16.79 17.14
CA TYR A 144 0.03 17.39 18.34
C TYR A 144 -1.37 16.85 18.56
N GLN A 145 -1.58 16.26 19.74
CA GLN A 145 -2.86 15.65 20.07
C GLN A 145 -3.24 15.96 21.51
N GLU A 146 -4.35 16.61 21.69
CA GLU A 146 -4.96 16.86 23.00
C GLU A 146 -6.09 15.88 23.26
N GLY A 147 -6.34 15.60 24.52
CA GLY A 147 -7.44 14.76 24.91
C GLY A 147 -7.71 14.84 26.41
N GLU A 148 -8.83 14.30 26.81
CA GLU A 148 -9.21 14.24 28.20
C GLU A 148 -8.47 13.09 28.91
N LYS A 149 -7.75 13.44 29.95
CA LYS A 149 -7.11 12.45 30.85
C LYS A 149 -7.89 12.39 32.15
N ILE A 150 -8.35 11.20 32.48
CA ILE A 150 -9.00 10.98 33.78
C ILE A 150 -7.91 10.86 34.85
N VAL A 151 -7.83 11.84 35.74
CA VAL A 151 -6.95 11.82 36.90
C VAL A 151 -7.75 11.32 38.09
N VAL A 152 -7.30 10.23 38.67
CA VAL A 152 -7.89 9.66 39.88
C VAL A 152 -7.09 10.20 41.07
N ASN A 153 -7.65 11.18 41.78
CA ASN A 153 -7.10 11.68 43.02
C ASN A 153 -7.56 10.79 44.18
N TYR A 154 -6.59 10.29 44.95
CA TYR A 154 -6.84 9.54 46.15
C TYR A 154 -6.58 10.43 47.36
N ASP A 155 -7.61 10.64 48.15
CA ASP A 155 -7.45 11.36 49.41
C ASP A 155 -7.00 10.38 50.51
N PRO A 156 -5.77 10.52 51.00
CA PRO A 156 -5.22 9.60 52.00
C PRO A 156 -5.91 9.68 53.34
N LEU A 157 -6.67 10.77 53.64
CA LEU A 157 -7.36 10.97 54.91
C LEU A 157 -8.77 10.38 54.93
N THR A 158 -9.50 10.50 53.81
CA THR A 158 -10.89 10.06 53.69
C THR A 158 -11.05 8.72 52.96
N GLY A 159 -10.01 8.26 52.28
CA GLY A 159 -10.06 7.04 51.46
C GLY A 159 -10.92 7.16 50.20
N GLN A 160 -11.43 8.34 49.91
CA GLN A 160 -12.28 8.60 48.76
C GLN A 160 -11.45 8.75 47.47
N ARG A 161 -11.97 8.18 46.39
CA ARG A 161 -11.42 8.33 45.04
C ARG A 161 -12.28 9.35 44.28
N THR A 162 -11.68 10.44 43.90
CA THR A 162 -12.33 11.45 43.06
C THR A 162 -11.75 11.37 41.65
N GLN A 163 -12.60 11.18 40.64
CA GLN A 163 -12.20 11.20 39.26
C GLN A 163 -12.45 12.60 38.70
N GLN A 164 -11.42 13.20 38.14
CA GLN A 164 -11.51 14.49 37.45
C GLN A 164 -11.01 14.30 36.00
N SER A 165 -11.79 14.78 35.04
CA SER A 165 -11.35 14.88 33.65
C SER A 165 -10.55 16.19 33.51
N VAL A 166 -9.30 16.06 33.08
CA VAL A 166 -8.40 17.19 32.84
C VAL A 166 -7.93 17.11 31.39
N ASN A 167 -8.05 18.22 30.67
CA ASN A 167 -7.46 18.32 29.33
C ASN A 167 -5.95 18.26 29.47
N ALA A 168 -5.35 17.29 28.76
CA ALA A 168 -3.91 17.09 28.76
C ALA A 168 -3.42 16.83 27.34
N THR A 169 -2.22 17.28 27.06
CA THR A 169 -1.52 16.93 25.82
C THR A 169 -1.19 15.43 25.85
N LEU A 170 -1.87 14.67 25.01
CA LEU A 170 -1.66 13.22 24.89
C LEU A 170 -0.41 12.92 24.09
N ARG A 171 -0.18 13.67 23.02
CA ARG A 171 0.96 13.52 22.14
C ARG A 171 1.43 14.88 21.64
N ASP A 172 2.72 15.11 21.75
CA ASP A 172 3.42 16.29 21.24
C ASP A 172 4.81 15.84 20.84
N GLY A 173 5.08 15.79 19.53
CA GLY A 173 6.37 15.32 19.04
C GLY A 173 6.36 14.87 17.58
N PRO A 174 7.56 14.56 17.06
CA PRO A 174 7.70 14.07 15.71
C PRO A 174 7.06 12.69 15.56
N SER A 175 6.45 12.47 14.41
CA SER A 175 5.89 11.18 14.00
C SER A 175 6.29 10.88 12.57
N PHE A 176 6.55 9.62 12.30
CA PHE A 176 6.83 9.11 10.98
C PHE A 176 5.69 8.21 10.51
N GLU A 177 5.13 8.50 9.36
CA GLU A 177 4.02 7.76 8.78
C GLU A 177 4.46 7.08 7.48
N PRO A 178 4.38 5.74 7.40
CA PRO A 178 4.52 5.02 6.14
C PRO A 178 3.41 5.44 5.18
N TRP A 179 3.78 5.99 4.01
CA TRP A 179 2.80 6.41 3.03
C TRP A 179 2.60 5.34 1.96
N ASN A 180 1.39 5.23 1.44
CA ASN A 180 1.10 4.27 0.39
C ASN A 180 1.68 4.75 -0.94
N VAL A 181 2.46 3.92 -1.63
CA VAL A 181 3.06 4.25 -2.94
C VAL A 181 2.02 4.56 -4.02
N TYR A 182 0.79 4.05 -3.87
CA TYR A 182 -0.32 4.35 -4.79
C TYR A 182 -0.89 5.77 -4.62
N ASP A 183 -0.59 6.42 -3.51
CA ASP A 183 -1.08 7.74 -3.16
C ASP A 183 0.05 8.79 -3.11
N ALA A 184 1.18 8.51 -3.75
CA ALA A 184 2.31 9.41 -3.82
C ALA A 184 2.89 9.49 -5.23
N TRP A 185 3.13 10.71 -5.71
CA TRP A 185 3.82 10.94 -6.98
C TRP A 185 4.68 12.19 -6.91
N TRP A 186 5.62 12.29 -7.81
CA TRP A 186 6.64 13.33 -7.84
C TRP A 186 6.96 13.74 -9.27
N ASP A 187 7.71 14.80 -9.41
CA ASP A 187 8.21 15.26 -10.67
C ASP A 187 9.05 14.17 -11.37
N PRO A 188 8.70 13.75 -12.58
CA PRO A 188 9.39 12.68 -13.29
C PRO A 188 10.84 13.02 -13.70
N GLU A 189 11.24 14.28 -13.70
CA GLU A 189 12.58 14.70 -14.07
C GLU A 189 13.61 14.53 -12.94
N GLY A 190 13.14 14.41 -11.69
CA GLY A 190 14.02 14.23 -10.53
C GLY A 190 14.52 12.80 -10.39
N ARG A 191 15.76 12.66 -9.90
CA ARG A 191 16.40 11.37 -9.59
C ARG A 191 16.45 11.08 -8.10
N ASP A 192 16.49 12.13 -7.28
CA ASP A 192 16.54 12.08 -5.83
C ASP A 192 15.52 13.04 -5.24
N ILE A 193 15.14 12.85 -3.99
CA ILE A 193 14.17 13.70 -3.29
C ILE A 193 14.61 15.18 -3.25
N ASP A 194 15.90 15.44 -3.20
CA ASP A 194 16.46 16.79 -3.19
C ASP A 194 16.46 17.44 -4.60
N SER A 195 16.44 16.65 -5.69
CA SER A 195 16.41 17.14 -7.07
C SER A 195 15.00 17.29 -7.64
N VAL A 196 14.00 16.72 -6.98
CA VAL A 196 12.60 16.77 -7.40
C VAL A 196 12.00 18.14 -7.10
N SER A 197 11.39 18.79 -8.09
CA SER A 197 10.76 20.11 -7.93
C SER A 197 9.59 20.05 -6.96
N TYR A 198 8.78 18.99 -7.04
CA TYR A 198 7.63 18.80 -6.15
C TYR A 198 7.38 17.31 -5.84
N VAL A 199 6.74 17.07 -4.71
CA VAL A 199 6.14 15.77 -4.36
C VAL A 199 4.69 16.01 -3.99
N CYS A 200 3.80 15.19 -4.54
CA CYS A 200 2.39 15.22 -4.24
C CYS A 200 1.99 13.98 -3.45
N LEU A 201 1.33 14.17 -2.33
CA LEU A 201 0.76 13.12 -1.50
C LEU A 201 -0.76 13.24 -1.51
N ARG A 202 -1.42 12.12 -1.77
CA ARG A 202 -2.88 12.04 -1.75
C ARG A 202 -3.34 11.38 -0.45
N SER A 203 -4.29 12.01 0.23
CA SER A 203 -4.94 11.46 1.40
C SER A 203 -6.46 11.44 1.24
N TRP A 204 -7.11 10.59 2.01
CA TRP A 204 -8.54 10.38 1.99
C TRP A 204 -9.08 10.54 3.41
N LEU A 205 -9.66 11.69 3.71
CA LEU A 205 -10.16 12.02 5.03
C LEU A 205 -11.67 11.86 5.13
N SER A 206 -12.14 11.45 6.31
CA SER A 206 -13.55 11.48 6.63
C SER A 206 -13.99 12.90 7.02
N LYS A 207 -15.30 13.15 7.06
CA LYS A 207 -15.84 14.42 7.52
C LYS A 207 -15.39 14.77 8.96
N ALA A 208 -15.31 13.77 9.84
CA ALA A 208 -14.88 13.94 11.21
C ALA A 208 -13.40 14.36 11.30
N ASP A 209 -12.53 13.69 10.51
CA ASP A 209 -11.10 14.02 10.46
C ASP A 209 -10.87 15.43 9.90
N LEU A 210 -11.68 15.87 8.92
CA LEU A 210 -11.60 17.22 8.37
C LEU A 210 -11.94 18.27 9.42
N TYR A 211 -13.00 18.06 10.20
CA TYR A 211 -13.37 18.99 11.27
C TYR A 211 -12.34 19.03 12.41
N GLN A 212 -11.68 17.90 12.69
CA GLN A 212 -10.63 17.86 13.71
C GLN A 212 -9.43 18.74 13.33
N HIS A 213 -9.16 18.89 12.05
CA HIS A 213 -8.06 19.67 11.52
C HIS A 213 -8.48 21.02 10.91
N ALA A 214 -9.74 21.40 11.07
CA ALA A 214 -10.27 22.65 10.54
C ALA A 214 -9.84 23.86 11.39
N CYS A 215 -9.48 24.96 10.73
CA CYS A 215 -9.20 26.24 11.36
C CYS A 215 -10.45 27.13 11.45
N ASP A 216 -11.30 27.10 10.42
CA ASP A 216 -12.40 28.06 10.23
C ASP A 216 -13.72 27.64 10.90
N VAL A 217 -13.77 26.45 11.48
CA VAL A 217 -14.99 25.97 12.15
C VAL A 217 -14.94 26.34 13.64
N PRO A 218 -15.95 27.09 14.18
CA PRO A 218 -16.01 27.35 15.59
C PRO A 218 -16.13 26.01 16.34
N HIS A 219 -15.14 25.73 17.15
CA HIS A 219 -15.23 24.64 18.11
C HIS A 219 -16.25 24.97 19.17
N GLU A 220 -17.18 24.08 19.46
CA GLU A 220 -18.25 24.25 20.46
C GLU A 220 -17.72 24.51 21.90
N HIS A 221 -16.41 24.32 22.09
CA HIS A 221 -15.73 24.64 23.34
C HIS A 221 -14.72 25.76 23.09
N GLU A 222 -14.82 26.82 23.86
CA GLU A 222 -14.01 28.05 23.89
C GLU A 222 -12.48 27.77 23.85
N ARG A 223 -11.94 27.39 22.70
CA ARG A 223 -10.51 27.37 22.46
C ARG A 223 -10.10 28.69 21.82
N ALA A 224 -9.30 29.44 22.57
CA ALA A 224 -8.81 30.75 22.18
C ALA A 224 -7.84 30.75 20.98
N GLU A 225 -7.35 29.58 20.56
CA GLU A 225 -6.39 29.45 19.47
C GLU A 225 -6.82 28.35 18.50
N CYS A 226 -6.83 28.68 17.22
CA CYS A 226 -7.09 27.73 16.14
C CYS A 226 -5.90 26.77 16.01
N THR A 227 -6.11 25.50 16.35
CA THR A 227 -5.09 24.44 16.23
C THR A 227 -5.15 23.72 14.88
N GLY A 228 -6.16 24.03 14.07
CA GLY A 228 -6.34 23.43 12.76
C GLY A 228 -5.42 24.03 11.69
N ILE A 229 -5.16 23.26 10.65
CA ILE A 229 -4.29 23.64 9.53
C ILE A 229 -5.07 23.83 8.22
N TYR A 230 -6.36 23.42 8.18
CA TYR A 230 -7.17 23.46 6.96
C TYR A 230 -8.21 24.60 7.04
N HIS A 231 -8.23 25.40 5.99
CA HIS A 231 -9.23 26.44 5.74
C HIS A 231 -10.29 25.91 4.75
N ASN A 232 -11.42 26.61 4.65
CA ASN A 232 -12.50 26.32 3.70
C ASN A 232 -13.09 24.89 3.80
N VAL A 233 -13.04 24.28 5.00
CA VAL A 233 -13.51 22.90 5.21
C VAL A 233 -15.02 22.77 4.94
N GLU A 234 -15.84 23.77 5.30
CA GLU A 234 -17.27 23.74 5.01
C GLU A 234 -17.58 23.80 3.52
N GLU A 235 -16.78 24.57 2.77
CA GLU A 235 -16.91 24.65 1.32
C GLU A 235 -16.56 23.30 0.68
N LEU A 236 -15.48 22.64 1.15
CA LEU A 236 -15.14 21.30 0.71
C LEU A 236 -16.28 20.31 0.98
N ILE A 237 -16.90 20.37 2.14
CA ILE A 237 -18.00 19.47 2.49
C ILE A 237 -19.21 19.70 1.57
N LYS A 238 -19.50 20.95 1.19
CA LYS A 238 -20.57 21.29 0.24
C LYS A 238 -20.31 20.75 -1.17
N THR A 239 -19.06 20.61 -1.59
CA THR A 239 -18.73 20.05 -2.92
C THR A 239 -19.02 18.55 -3.04
N GLY A 240 -19.28 17.87 -1.94
CA GLY A 240 -19.57 16.44 -1.92
C GLY A 240 -18.34 15.55 -1.74
N THR A 241 -18.61 14.27 -1.63
CA THR A 241 -17.59 13.25 -1.38
C THR A 241 -17.12 12.59 -2.67
N THR A 242 -15.85 12.25 -2.72
CA THR A 242 -15.26 11.50 -3.83
C THR A 242 -15.20 10.03 -3.45
N ARG A 243 -15.72 9.15 -4.29
CA ARG A 243 -15.52 7.72 -4.13
C ARG A 243 -14.18 7.32 -4.71
N ARG A 244 -13.33 6.78 -3.87
CA ARG A 244 -12.10 6.16 -4.33
C ARG A 244 -12.45 4.95 -5.21
N MET A 245 -12.20 5.06 -6.49
CA MET A 245 -12.38 3.99 -7.48
C MET A 245 -11.07 3.52 -8.12
N ASP A 246 -9.93 3.92 -7.58
CA ASP A 246 -8.66 3.38 -8.02
C ASP A 246 -8.61 1.90 -7.67
N THR A 247 -8.79 1.05 -8.67
CA THR A 247 -8.70 -0.40 -8.50
C THR A 247 -7.24 -0.83 -8.38
N THR A 248 -6.66 -0.58 -7.24
CA THR A 248 -5.39 -1.19 -6.87
C THR A 248 -5.58 -2.69 -6.65
N ALA A 249 -4.53 -3.50 -6.79
CA ALA A 249 -4.61 -4.93 -6.49
C ALA A 249 -5.13 -5.17 -5.06
N GLN A 250 -4.76 -4.31 -4.11
CA GLN A 250 -5.23 -4.35 -2.74
C GLN A 250 -6.73 -4.07 -2.64
N GLU A 251 -7.25 -3.11 -3.37
CA GLU A 251 -8.68 -2.78 -3.37
C GLU A 251 -9.51 -3.85 -4.05
N ARG A 252 -9.02 -4.44 -5.15
CA ARG A 252 -9.68 -5.60 -5.77
C ARG A 252 -9.83 -6.75 -4.78
N PHE A 253 -8.80 -7.03 -3.97
CA PHE A 253 -8.86 -8.04 -2.93
C PHE A 253 -9.88 -7.68 -1.83
N LEU A 254 -9.92 -6.43 -1.40
CA LEU A 254 -10.85 -5.94 -0.39
C LEU A 254 -12.28 -5.81 -0.91
N MET A 255 -12.46 -5.48 -2.19
CA MET A 255 -13.76 -5.50 -2.87
C MET A 255 -14.36 -6.90 -2.95
N GLN A 256 -13.55 -7.92 -3.22
CA GLN A 256 -14.00 -9.32 -3.15
C GLN A 256 -14.54 -9.70 -1.77
N GLN A 257 -14.03 -9.08 -0.71
CA GLN A 257 -14.50 -9.30 0.66
C GLN A 257 -15.68 -8.40 1.07
N GLN A 258 -16.23 -7.58 0.19
CA GLN A 258 -17.33 -6.62 0.43
C GLN A 258 -17.11 -5.63 1.59
N ARG A 259 -15.91 -5.51 2.13
CA ARG A 259 -15.63 -4.78 3.38
C ARG A 259 -15.37 -3.29 3.23
N LEU A 260 -15.02 -2.79 2.03
CA LEU A 260 -14.56 -1.40 1.87
C LEU A 260 -15.41 -0.51 0.97
N LEU A 261 -16.53 -0.98 0.47
CA LEU A 261 -17.23 -0.35 -0.66
C LEU A 261 -17.96 0.96 -0.37
N ARG A 262 -17.97 1.49 0.87
CA ARG A 262 -18.97 2.54 1.19
C ARG A 262 -18.56 3.63 2.17
N LYS A 263 -17.30 3.99 2.28
CA LYS A 263 -16.99 5.24 3.01
C LYS A 263 -16.76 6.35 2.00
N ASP A 264 -17.74 7.23 1.91
CA ASP A 264 -17.57 8.50 1.22
C ASP A 264 -16.47 9.29 1.94
N LYS A 265 -15.42 9.66 1.23
CA LYS A 265 -14.26 10.39 1.74
C LYS A 265 -13.98 11.59 0.85
N TYR A 266 -13.25 12.54 1.39
CA TYR A 266 -12.78 13.70 0.68
C TYR A 266 -11.34 13.48 0.25
N GLU A 267 -11.04 13.74 -1.03
CA GLU A 267 -9.68 13.70 -1.56
C GLU A 267 -8.95 14.97 -1.15
N LEU A 268 -7.79 14.82 -0.53
CA LEU A 268 -6.85 15.91 -0.31
C LEU A 268 -5.55 15.62 -1.03
N LEU A 269 -5.07 16.61 -1.75
CA LEU A 269 -3.77 16.60 -2.42
C LEU A 269 -2.84 17.56 -1.70
N GLU A 270 -1.81 17.04 -1.05
CA GLU A 270 -0.73 17.82 -0.47
C GLU A 270 0.38 17.96 -1.48
N PHE A 271 0.65 19.17 -1.91
CA PHE A 271 1.69 19.52 -2.87
C PHE A 271 2.85 20.17 -2.13
N TRP A 272 3.95 19.47 -2.06
CA TRP A 272 5.15 19.88 -1.35
C TRP A 272 6.24 20.33 -2.31
N ARG A 273 6.67 21.58 -2.16
CA ARG A 273 7.90 22.14 -2.71
C ARG A 273 8.89 22.41 -1.56
N ASP A 274 10.11 22.82 -1.89
CA ASP A 274 11.10 23.17 -0.86
C ASP A 274 10.70 24.44 -0.11
N ASP A 275 10.10 25.39 -0.81
CA ASP A 275 9.70 26.70 -0.28
C ASP A 275 8.28 26.72 0.31
N ARG A 276 7.40 25.83 -0.12
CA ARG A 276 5.96 25.97 0.12
C ARG A 276 5.23 24.63 0.22
N VAL A 277 4.17 24.62 1.04
CA VAL A 277 3.18 23.55 1.08
C VAL A 277 1.82 24.07 0.68
N THR A 278 1.17 23.42 -0.26
CA THR A 278 -0.19 23.72 -0.69
C THR A 278 -1.06 22.48 -0.59
N VAL A 279 -2.24 22.58 0.01
CA VAL A 279 -3.20 21.47 0.12
C VAL A 279 -4.48 21.84 -0.63
N ILE A 280 -4.91 20.93 -1.50
CA ILE A 280 -6.07 21.12 -2.37
C ILE A 280 -7.09 20.04 -2.08
N GLY A 281 -8.32 20.42 -1.75
CA GLY A 281 -9.45 19.52 -1.54
C GLY A 281 -10.23 19.27 -2.82
N ASN A 282 -10.55 17.99 -3.09
CA ASN A 282 -11.33 17.55 -4.26
C ASN A 282 -10.83 18.14 -5.59
N ARG A 283 -9.53 18.45 -5.67
CA ARG A 283 -8.88 19.07 -6.85
C ARG A 283 -9.46 20.44 -7.22
N ARG A 284 -9.97 21.19 -6.25
CA ARG A 284 -10.71 22.41 -6.52
C ARG A 284 -10.56 23.49 -5.48
N ILE A 285 -10.64 23.13 -4.19
CA ILE A 285 -10.68 24.06 -3.09
C ILE A 285 -9.31 24.14 -2.48
N LEU A 286 -8.81 25.38 -2.35
CA LEU A 286 -7.58 25.64 -1.63
C LEU A 286 -7.84 25.50 -0.12
N MET A 287 -7.20 24.50 0.50
CA MET A 287 -7.36 24.19 1.91
C MET A 287 -6.23 24.77 2.76
N ARG A 288 -5.03 24.85 2.19
CA ARG A 288 -3.83 25.38 2.86
C ARG A 288 -2.87 25.90 1.83
N ASP A 289 -2.22 27.03 2.12
CA ASP A 289 -1.16 27.58 1.30
C ASP A 289 -0.23 28.40 2.17
N GLU A 290 0.92 27.82 2.52
CA GLU A 290 1.86 28.39 3.48
C GLU A 290 3.31 28.17 3.05
N PRO A 291 4.25 29.00 3.49
CA PRO A 291 5.67 28.69 3.41
C PRO A 291 5.99 27.38 4.09
N ASN A 292 7.03 26.68 3.64
CA ASN A 292 7.45 25.43 4.26
C ASN A 292 7.70 25.65 5.78
N PRO A 293 6.94 24.97 6.66
CA PRO A 293 7.05 25.16 8.10
C PRO A 293 8.35 24.60 8.70
N HIS A 294 9.10 23.82 7.93
CA HIS A 294 10.33 23.19 8.40
C HIS A 294 11.53 24.12 8.23
N TRP A 295 12.23 24.40 9.32
CA TRP A 295 13.39 25.29 9.38
C TRP A 295 14.53 24.90 8.42
N HIS A 296 14.62 23.62 8.04
CA HIS A 296 15.66 23.10 7.14
C HIS A 296 15.32 23.34 5.64
N GLY A 297 14.13 23.86 5.32
CA GLY A 297 13.70 24.16 3.96
C GLY A 297 13.58 22.96 3.03
N LYS A 298 13.52 21.72 3.55
CA LYS A 298 13.37 20.51 2.76
C LYS A 298 11.96 19.95 2.89
N LYS A 299 11.54 19.15 1.89
CA LYS A 299 10.29 18.41 1.93
C LYS A 299 10.32 17.39 3.08
N PRO A 300 9.27 17.28 3.92
CA PRO A 300 9.21 16.32 5.01
C PRO A 300 8.84 14.91 4.54
N ILE A 301 9.35 14.52 3.40
CA ILE A 301 9.04 13.27 2.72
C ILE A 301 10.33 12.49 2.54
N VAL A 302 10.28 11.22 2.87
CA VAL A 302 11.37 10.28 2.66
C VAL A 302 10.98 9.36 1.51
N LEU A 303 11.76 9.41 0.44
CA LEU A 303 11.69 8.47 -0.66
C LEU A 303 12.95 7.61 -0.63
N SER A 304 12.80 6.30 -0.60
CA SER A 304 13.91 5.39 -0.59
C SER A 304 13.69 4.26 -1.58
N GLN A 305 14.78 3.78 -2.18
CA GLN A 305 14.79 2.68 -3.12
C GLN A 305 15.47 1.48 -2.46
N THR A 306 14.90 0.31 -2.61
CA THR A 306 15.52 -0.91 -2.11
C THR A 306 16.71 -1.31 -2.98
N ARG A 307 16.53 -1.22 -4.29
CA ARG A 307 17.59 -1.44 -5.29
C ARG A 307 17.56 -0.25 -6.26
N PRO A 308 18.56 0.64 -6.17
CA PRO A 308 18.58 1.85 -7.00
C PRO A 308 18.59 1.54 -8.49
N ASP A 309 17.78 2.27 -9.24
CA ASP A 309 17.88 2.37 -10.69
C ASP A 309 18.61 3.67 -11.05
N VAL A 310 19.48 3.59 -12.05
CA VAL A 310 20.26 4.76 -12.51
C VAL A 310 19.40 5.75 -13.26
N MET A 311 18.32 5.29 -13.88
CA MET A 311 17.50 6.09 -14.79
C MET A 311 16.24 6.67 -14.14
N GLU A 312 15.68 5.97 -13.16
CA GLU A 312 14.41 6.34 -12.53
C GLU A 312 14.56 6.46 -11.02
N MET A 313 13.76 7.34 -10.42
CA MET A 313 13.64 7.46 -8.97
C MET A 313 12.91 6.24 -8.35
N GLN A 314 12.16 5.49 -9.14
CA GLN A 314 11.64 4.20 -8.73
C GLN A 314 12.72 3.14 -8.94
N GLY A 315 13.14 2.46 -7.86
CA GLY A 315 14.08 1.35 -7.94
C GLY A 315 13.49 0.09 -8.56
N ILE A 316 14.34 -0.93 -8.71
CA ILE A 316 13.94 -2.23 -9.25
C ILE A 316 13.34 -3.06 -8.12
N PRO A 317 12.06 -3.49 -8.20
CA PRO A 317 11.44 -4.32 -7.18
C PRO A 317 11.96 -5.76 -7.23
N GLU A 318 12.08 -6.42 -6.08
CA GLU A 318 12.47 -7.83 -6.02
C GLU A 318 11.45 -8.75 -6.71
N THR A 319 10.19 -8.35 -6.72
CA THR A 319 9.13 -9.06 -7.43
C THR A 319 9.39 -9.17 -8.93
N GLU A 320 9.96 -8.14 -9.56
CA GLU A 320 10.29 -8.14 -10.99
C GLU A 320 11.41 -9.12 -11.30
N LEU A 321 12.41 -9.23 -10.43
CA LEU A 321 13.52 -10.17 -10.59
C LEU A 321 13.07 -11.64 -10.46
N VAL A 322 12.12 -11.89 -9.58
CA VAL A 322 11.63 -13.25 -9.28
C VAL A 322 10.49 -13.68 -10.21
N ASP A 323 9.80 -12.74 -10.87
CA ASP A 323 8.60 -13.02 -11.68
C ASP A 323 8.81 -14.12 -12.71
N HIS A 324 9.84 -14.02 -13.53
CA HIS A 324 10.14 -15.04 -14.57
C HIS A 324 10.48 -16.40 -13.99
N LEU A 325 11.21 -16.42 -12.87
CA LEU A 325 11.57 -17.67 -12.19
C LEU A 325 10.33 -18.34 -11.60
N GLN A 326 9.46 -17.58 -10.97
CA GLN A 326 8.19 -18.06 -10.42
C GLN A 326 7.30 -18.64 -11.50
N GLN A 327 7.19 -18.00 -12.65
CA GLN A 327 6.42 -18.51 -13.79
C GLN A 327 7.00 -19.82 -14.35
N ALA A 328 8.33 -19.92 -14.46
CA ALA A 328 9.00 -21.13 -14.88
C ALA A 328 8.74 -22.30 -13.91
N LEU A 329 8.84 -22.04 -12.59
CA LEU A 329 8.55 -23.02 -11.56
C LEU A 329 7.10 -23.49 -11.60
N TRP A 330 6.13 -22.58 -11.77
CA TRP A 330 4.72 -22.97 -11.94
C TRP A 330 4.51 -23.86 -13.16
N THR A 331 5.17 -23.53 -14.28
CA THR A 331 5.07 -24.32 -15.50
C THR A 331 5.59 -25.72 -15.28
N VAL A 332 6.78 -25.88 -14.68
CA VAL A 332 7.38 -27.20 -14.42
C VAL A 332 6.52 -27.99 -13.43
N GLN A 333 6.02 -27.37 -12.35
CA GLN A 333 5.16 -28.05 -11.39
C GLN A 333 3.86 -28.53 -12.02
N ASN A 334 3.19 -27.68 -12.79
CA ASN A 334 1.93 -28.05 -13.44
C ASN A 334 2.15 -29.17 -14.44
N LEU A 335 3.23 -29.14 -15.24
CA LEU A 335 3.59 -30.24 -16.15
C LEU A 335 3.85 -31.55 -15.38
N ARG A 336 4.53 -31.48 -14.23
CA ARG A 336 4.74 -32.67 -13.38
C ARG A 336 3.43 -33.23 -12.84
N MET A 337 2.54 -32.35 -12.37
CA MET A 337 1.22 -32.76 -11.88
C MET A 337 0.37 -33.37 -13.00
N ASP A 338 0.38 -32.76 -14.18
CA ASP A 338 -0.34 -33.27 -15.35
C ASP A 338 0.20 -34.65 -15.79
N ASN A 339 1.54 -34.81 -15.81
CA ASN A 339 2.15 -36.09 -16.09
C ASN A 339 1.78 -37.16 -15.05
N LEU A 340 1.79 -36.78 -13.77
CA LEU A 340 1.38 -37.67 -12.69
C LEU A 340 -0.09 -38.10 -12.84
N LEU A 341 -0.98 -37.18 -13.18
CA LEU A 341 -2.39 -37.47 -13.44
C LEU A 341 -2.56 -38.41 -14.61
N LEU A 342 -1.84 -38.18 -15.71
CA LEU A 342 -1.87 -39.08 -16.90
C LEU A 342 -1.29 -40.46 -16.60
N THR A 343 -0.29 -40.55 -15.72
CA THR A 343 0.32 -41.82 -15.33
C THR A 343 -0.60 -42.61 -14.38
N VAL A 344 -1.27 -41.94 -13.46
CA VAL A 344 -2.19 -42.55 -12.48
C VAL A 344 -3.54 -42.89 -13.11
N GLN A 345 -4.08 -41.98 -13.94
CA GLN A 345 -5.32 -42.17 -14.67
C GLN A 345 -4.98 -42.56 -16.11
N ARG A 346 -4.62 -43.81 -16.29
CA ARG A 346 -4.26 -44.34 -17.61
C ARG A 346 -5.44 -44.26 -18.57
N GLY A 347 -5.19 -43.72 -19.74
CA GLY A 347 -6.15 -43.80 -20.85
C GLY A 347 -6.35 -45.25 -21.31
N ILE A 348 -7.48 -45.52 -21.89
CA ILE A 348 -7.78 -46.79 -22.49
C ILE A 348 -8.04 -46.60 -23.99
N THR A 349 -7.55 -47.52 -24.79
CA THR A 349 -7.90 -47.65 -26.20
C THR A 349 -8.90 -48.78 -26.35
N TYR A 350 -9.96 -48.58 -27.09
CA TYR A 350 -10.97 -49.60 -27.38
C TYR A 350 -11.18 -49.70 -28.87
N ARG A 351 -11.66 -50.89 -29.33
CA ARG A 351 -11.93 -51.13 -30.73
C ARG A 351 -13.25 -50.46 -31.15
N GLU A 352 -13.20 -49.61 -32.17
CA GLU A 352 -14.39 -48.98 -32.74
C GLU A 352 -15.27 -50.03 -33.40
N GLY A 353 -16.58 -50.08 -33.07
CA GLY A 353 -17.54 -51.06 -33.57
C GLY A 353 -17.72 -52.31 -32.69
N GLY A 354 -17.07 -52.38 -31.51
CA GLY A 354 -17.35 -53.41 -30.50
C GLY A 354 -18.66 -53.14 -29.74
N ILE A 355 -19.17 -54.18 -29.04
CA ILE A 355 -20.41 -54.13 -28.24
C ILE A 355 -20.16 -53.44 -26.88
N ILE A 356 -19.23 -52.49 -26.82
CA ILE A 356 -18.84 -51.84 -25.57
C ILE A 356 -19.56 -50.46 -25.49
N ASP A 357 -20.33 -50.27 -24.45
CA ASP A 357 -20.88 -48.94 -24.14
C ASP A 357 -19.76 -48.05 -23.59
N VAL A 358 -19.30 -47.13 -24.41
CA VAL A 358 -18.18 -46.23 -24.10
C VAL A 358 -18.51 -45.29 -22.96
N ASP A 359 -19.79 -44.87 -22.81
CA ASP A 359 -20.24 -43.98 -21.76
C ASP A 359 -20.26 -44.66 -20.37
N ALA A 360 -20.25 -46.00 -20.33
CA ALA A 360 -20.17 -46.79 -19.10
C ALA A 360 -18.71 -47.03 -18.63
N LEU A 361 -17.68 -46.65 -19.43
CA LEU A 361 -16.28 -46.84 -19.11
C LEU A 361 -15.75 -45.75 -18.14
N GLU A 362 -16.30 -45.66 -16.93
CA GLU A 362 -15.74 -44.79 -15.87
C GLU A 362 -14.65 -45.51 -15.07
N LEU A 363 -13.48 -44.90 -14.97
CA LEU A 363 -12.39 -45.32 -14.07
C LEU A 363 -12.78 -44.98 -12.62
N ARG A 364 -13.35 -45.97 -11.88
CA ARG A 364 -13.65 -45.87 -10.46
C ARG A 364 -12.87 -46.96 -9.70
N PRO A 365 -12.53 -46.75 -8.41
CA PRO A 365 -12.00 -47.81 -7.59
C PRO A 365 -12.96 -49.02 -7.57
N ARG A 366 -12.45 -50.22 -7.88
CA ARG A 366 -13.22 -51.48 -8.00
C ARG A 366 -14.18 -51.50 -9.20
N PHE A 367 -13.86 -50.83 -10.31
CA PHE A 367 -14.65 -50.95 -11.54
C PHE A 367 -14.74 -52.41 -12.05
N LYS A 368 -15.86 -52.74 -12.65
CA LYS A 368 -16.06 -54.02 -13.34
C LYS A 368 -16.62 -53.70 -14.72
N TRP A 369 -15.82 -53.94 -15.76
CA TRP A 369 -16.29 -53.76 -17.12
C TRP A 369 -16.56 -55.11 -17.78
N PRO A 370 -17.76 -55.36 -18.27
CA PRO A 370 -18.04 -56.53 -19.05
C PRO A 370 -17.36 -56.36 -20.44
N VAL A 371 -16.42 -57.20 -20.75
CA VAL A 371 -15.73 -57.27 -22.06
C VAL A 371 -15.98 -58.63 -22.69
N THR A 372 -16.17 -58.64 -24.00
CA THR A 372 -16.36 -59.85 -24.75
C THR A 372 -15.03 -60.52 -25.07
N ASP A 373 -13.99 -59.77 -25.31
CA ASP A 373 -12.61 -60.22 -25.48
C ASP A 373 -11.65 -59.32 -24.65
N HIS A 374 -10.63 -59.93 -24.04
CA HIS A 374 -9.65 -59.16 -23.26
C HIS A 374 -8.78 -58.25 -24.12
N ASP A 375 -8.66 -58.52 -25.42
CA ASP A 375 -7.90 -57.68 -26.36
C ASP A 375 -8.70 -56.47 -26.88
N ASP A 376 -9.98 -56.34 -26.58
CA ASP A 376 -10.81 -55.21 -27.00
C ASP A 376 -10.51 -53.91 -26.26
N ILE A 377 -9.92 -54.01 -25.06
CA ILE A 377 -9.52 -52.87 -24.25
C ILE A 377 -8.07 -52.98 -23.85
N ARG A 378 -7.25 -52.01 -24.22
CA ARG A 378 -5.84 -51.96 -23.83
C ARG A 378 -5.53 -50.68 -23.10
N PRO A 379 -4.78 -50.73 -21.97
CA PRO A 379 -4.32 -49.51 -21.29
C PRO A 379 -3.35 -48.76 -22.22
N PHE A 380 -3.55 -47.48 -22.35
CA PHE A 380 -2.60 -46.57 -23.02
C PHE A 380 -1.51 -46.22 -22.03
N GLU A 381 -0.31 -46.69 -22.21
CA GLU A 381 0.84 -46.35 -21.35
C GLU A 381 1.53 -45.09 -21.87
N VAL A 382 1.46 -44.02 -21.10
CA VAL A 382 2.32 -42.83 -21.28
C VAL A 382 3.63 -43.16 -20.57
N GLN A 383 4.71 -43.29 -21.31
CA GLN A 383 6.04 -43.41 -20.68
C GLN A 383 6.40 -42.10 -19.98
N PRO A 384 6.98 -42.15 -18.76
CA PRO A 384 7.30 -40.99 -17.96
C PRO A 384 8.38 -40.09 -18.57
#